data_fbc7069b0b59efca80bcb23ced3fea1b
#
_entry.id   fbc7069b0b59efca80bcb23ced3fea1b
#
_cell.length_a   1.000
_cell.length_b   1.000
_cell.length_c   1.000
_cell.angle_alpha   90.00
_cell.angle_beta   90.00
_cell.angle_gamma   90.00
#
_symmetry.space_group_name_H-M   'P 1'
#
loop_
_entity.id
_entity.type
_entity.pdbx_description
1 polymer ?
#
loop_
_entity_poly.entity_id
_entity_poly.type
_entity_poly.pdbx_seq_one_letter_code
_entity_poly.pdbx_strand_id
1 'polypeptide(L)'
;MINYRQLTKDDDNFFRNLISCEGKYYDDFLSLGWSQNQILNQINKKTNLAFGAFYNETLVSFILGDLFNIEKISEYEILIIYVCKDFRKKGLGTKLLNKIEENNARLKKIYLEVSKNNFEGISFYTKMKFIVMHTRKNYFFINNKHIDALAMVKTY
;
A
#
# COMPACT_ATOMS: atom_id res chain seq x y z
N MET A 1 8.81 -11.48 17.07
CA MET A 1 7.40 -11.72 16.68
C MET A 1 6.87 -10.49 15.96
N ILE A 2 6.15 -10.66 14.85
CA ILE A 2 5.52 -9.56 14.13
C ILE A 2 4.11 -9.36 14.65
N ASN A 3 3.80 -8.12 15.04
CA ASN A 3 2.47 -7.73 15.48
C ASN A 3 1.78 -6.91 14.38
N TYR A 4 0.49 -7.16 14.12
CA TYR A 4 -0.30 -6.48 13.10
C TYR A 4 -1.44 -5.71 13.74
N ARG A 5 -1.57 -4.44 13.39
CA ARG A 5 -2.70 -3.63 13.86
C ARG A 5 -3.09 -2.56 12.84
N GLN A 6 -4.30 -2.04 13.02
CA GLN A 6 -4.75 -0.87 12.25
C GLN A 6 -3.90 0.36 12.58
N LEU A 7 -3.62 1.15 11.56
CA LEU A 7 -2.95 2.44 11.66
C LEU A 7 -3.95 3.56 11.55
N THR A 8 -3.75 4.60 12.35
CA THR A 8 -4.59 5.80 12.37
C THR A 8 -3.72 7.06 12.28
N LYS A 9 -4.34 8.22 12.22
CA LYS A 9 -3.64 9.52 12.25
C LYS A 9 -2.70 9.68 13.46
N ASP A 10 -2.95 8.96 14.55
CA ASP A 10 -2.12 9.01 15.76
C ASP A 10 -0.79 8.25 15.59
N ASP A 11 -0.62 7.53 14.47
CA ASP A 11 0.58 6.77 14.14
C ASP A 11 1.56 7.53 13.23
N ASP A 12 1.39 8.83 13.06
CA ASP A 12 2.20 9.65 12.16
C ASP A 12 3.71 9.58 12.44
N ASN A 13 4.10 9.47 13.72
CA ASN A 13 5.50 9.35 14.11
C ASN A 13 6.19 8.09 13.56
N PHE A 14 5.48 6.99 13.44
CA PHE A 14 6.03 5.78 12.84
C PHE A 14 6.38 5.99 11.37
N PHE A 15 5.54 6.71 10.63
CA PHE A 15 5.81 7.07 9.24
C PHE A 15 6.94 8.09 9.11
N ARG A 16 6.98 9.09 10.00
CA ARG A 16 8.07 10.09 10.02
C ARG A 16 9.43 9.43 10.22
N ASN A 17 9.50 8.45 11.12
CA ASN A 17 10.73 7.71 11.38
C ASN A 17 11.10 6.80 10.20
N LEU A 18 10.12 6.09 9.63
CA LEU A 18 10.35 5.16 8.52
C LEU A 18 10.81 5.88 7.25
N ILE A 19 10.24 7.06 6.96
CA ILE A 19 10.45 7.82 5.73
C ILE A 19 11.27 9.08 5.99
N SER A 20 12.19 9.02 6.92
CA SER A 20 13.14 10.10 7.16
C SER A 20 14.14 10.21 6.00
N CYS A 21 14.44 11.44 5.54
CA CYS A 21 15.44 11.67 4.48
C CYS A 21 16.85 11.17 4.84
N GLU A 22 17.14 11.01 6.11
CA GLU A 22 18.36 10.40 6.64
C GLU A 22 18.18 8.90 6.94
N GLY A 23 16.98 8.37 6.71
CA GLY A 23 16.61 7.02 7.03
C GLY A 23 17.06 5.99 6.01
N LYS A 24 17.21 4.76 6.47
CA LYS A 24 17.66 3.60 5.70
C LYS A 24 16.80 3.30 4.46
N TYR A 25 15.51 3.65 4.50
CA TYR A 25 14.53 3.26 3.48
C TYR A 25 14.07 4.44 2.60
N TYR A 26 14.70 5.59 2.73
CA TYR A 26 14.31 6.80 1.98
C TYR A 26 14.28 6.59 0.46
N ASP A 27 15.30 5.92 -0.07
CA ASP A 27 15.41 5.66 -1.51
C ASP A 27 14.29 4.75 -2.03
N ASP A 28 13.80 3.84 -1.21
CA ASP A 28 12.66 2.99 -1.57
C ASP A 28 11.41 3.84 -1.85
N PHE A 29 11.13 4.83 -1.01
CA PHE A 29 9.97 5.71 -1.19
C PHE A 29 10.14 6.66 -2.37
N LEU A 30 11.35 7.15 -2.63
CA LEU A 30 11.64 7.91 -3.84
C LEU A 30 11.33 7.09 -5.09
N SER A 31 11.75 5.84 -5.12
CA SER A 31 11.49 4.92 -6.25
C SER A 31 10.01 4.61 -6.44
N LEU A 32 9.23 4.57 -5.36
CA LEU A 32 7.77 4.36 -5.40
C LEU A 32 7.01 5.63 -5.76
N GLY A 33 7.67 6.79 -5.75
CA GLY A 33 7.03 8.08 -6.01
C GLY A 33 6.19 8.61 -4.86
N TRP A 34 6.44 8.15 -3.62
CA TRP A 34 5.73 8.59 -2.43
C TRP A 34 6.65 9.39 -1.51
N SER A 35 6.21 10.61 -1.15
CA SER A 35 6.86 11.44 -0.14
C SER A 35 6.26 11.18 1.25
N GLN A 36 6.99 11.57 2.29
CA GLN A 36 6.49 11.55 3.66
C GLN A 36 5.18 12.35 3.79
N ASN A 37 5.12 13.56 3.21
CA ASN A 37 3.93 14.41 3.27
C ASN A 37 2.71 13.76 2.61
N GLN A 38 2.89 13.10 1.47
CA GLN A 38 1.79 12.39 0.80
C GLN A 38 1.23 11.27 1.67
N ILE A 39 2.08 10.51 2.33
CA ILE A 39 1.66 9.43 3.24
C ILE A 39 0.95 10.00 4.47
N LEU A 40 1.50 11.06 5.09
CA LEU A 40 0.87 11.69 6.24
C LEU A 40 -0.47 12.34 5.89
N ASN A 41 -0.60 12.93 4.72
CA ASN A 41 -1.87 13.46 4.23
C ASN A 41 -2.90 12.34 4.02
N GLN A 42 -2.48 11.20 3.47
CA GLN A 42 -3.36 10.06 3.26
C GLN A 42 -3.88 9.48 4.57
N ILE A 43 -3.02 9.30 5.58
CA ILE A 43 -3.44 8.70 6.85
C ILE A 43 -4.44 9.58 7.62
N ASN A 44 -4.48 10.86 7.31
CA ASN A 44 -5.43 11.81 7.89
C ASN A 44 -6.79 11.88 7.18
N LYS A 45 -6.94 11.22 6.02
CA LYS A 45 -8.23 11.20 5.31
C LYS A 45 -9.26 10.35 6.03
N LYS A 46 -10.52 10.76 5.93
CA LYS A 46 -11.65 10.00 6.48
C LYS A 46 -11.84 8.63 5.83
N THR A 47 -11.49 8.52 4.55
CA THR A 47 -11.58 7.27 3.77
C THR A 47 -10.42 6.33 4.04
N ASN A 48 -9.36 6.79 4.71
CA ASN A 48 -8.17 5.99 4.94
C ASN A 48 -8.48 4.74 5.75
N LEU A 49 -8.03 3.60 5.24
CA LEU A 49 -7.93 2.34 5.97
C LEU A 49 -6.51 1.79 5.76
N ALA A 50 -5.80 1.62 6.85
CA ALA A 50 -4.41 1.21 6.84
C ALA A 50 -4.13 0.19 7.94
N PHE A 51 -3.23 -0.76 7.66
CA PHE A 51 -2.69 -1.69 8.65
C PHE A 51 -1.17 -1.69 8.59
N GLY A 52 -0.56 -1.86 9.73
CA GLY A 52 0.88 -1.94 9.88
C GLY A 52 1.33 -3.26 10.51
N ALA A 53 2.54 -3.67 10.15
CA ALA A 53 3.26 -4.75 10.79
C ALA A 53 4.43 -4.16 11.58
N PHE A 54 4.56 -4.57 12.84
CA PHE A 54 5.55 -4.05 13.78
C PHE A 54 6.46 -5.16 14.26
N TYR A 55 7.74 -4.86 14.27
CA TYR A 55 8.79 -5.69 14.88
C TYR A 55 9.51 -4.87 15.94
N ASN A 56 9.50 -5.33 17.19
CA ASN A 56 10.07 -4.59 18.33
C ASN A 56 9.61 -3.11 18.34
N GLU A 57 8.29 -2.91 18.25
CA GLU A 57 7.63 -1.59 18.25
C GLU A 57 8.02 -0.66 17.08
N THR A 58 8.74 -1.17 16.09
CA THR A 58 9.10 -0.43 14.88
C THR A 58 8.21 -0.86 13.72
N LEU A 59 7.66 0.11 12.99
CA LEU A 59 6.89 -0.16 11.78
C LEU A 59 7.82 -0.67 10.68
N VAL A 60 7.59 -1.91 10.23
CA VAL A 60 8.44 -2.57 9.22
C VAL A 60 7.71 -2.87 7.92
N SER A 61 6.39 -2.75 7.92
CA SER A 61 5.57 -2.94 6.72
C SER A 61 4.21 -2.29 6.93
N PHE A 62 3.58 -1.83 5.86
CA PHE A 62 2.22 -1.29 5.94
C PHE A 62 1.48 -1.42 4.61
N ILE A 63 0.14 -1.43 4.69
CA ILE A 63 -0.78 -1.20 3.58
C ILE A 63 -1.56 0.07 3.86
N LEU A 64 -1.71 0.91 2.87
CA LEU A 64 -2.36 2.21 2.95
C LEU A 64 -3.31 2.37 1.78
N GLY A 65 -4.54 2.82 2.03
CA GLY A 65 -5.50 3.02 0.97
C GLY A 65 -6.81 3.63 1.42
N ASP A 66 -7.72 3.77 0.48
CA ASP A 66 -9.05 4.35 0.69
C ASP A 66 -10.13 3.28 0.66
N LEU A 67 -10.97 3.27 1.69
CA LEU A 67 -12.17 2.44 1.76
C LEU A 67 -13.39 3.28 1.41
N PHE A 68 -14.12 2.85 0.39
CA PHE A 68 -15.36 3.48 -0.05
C PHE A 68 -16.54 2.56 0.28
N ASN A 69 -17.46 3.08 1.08
CA ASN A 69 -18.72 2.40 1.38
C ASN A 69 -19.81 2.95 0.46
N ILE A 70 -20.33 2.10 -0.41
CA ILE A 70 -21.35 2.44 -1.42
C ILE A 70 -22.59 1.60 -1.12
N GLU A 71 -23.57 2.19 -0.45
CA GLU A 71 -24.79 1.48 -0.01
C GLU A 71 -24.47 0.22 0.81
N LYS A 72 -24.66 -0.97 0.20
CA LYS A 72 -24.48 -2.27 0.87
C LYS A 72 -23.12 -2.93 0.60
N ILE A 73 -22.28 -2.31 -0.22
CA ILE A 73 -20.98 -2.86 -0.59
C ILE A 73 -19.85 -1.93 -0.19
N SER A 74 -18.63 -2.47 -0.14
CA SER A 74 -17.41 -1.71 0.05
C SER A 74 -16.41 -2.02 -1.07
N GLU A 75 -15.66 -0.98 -1.47
CA GLU A 75 -14.54 -1.10 -2.38
C GLU A 75 -13.31 -0.50 -1.71
N TYR A 76 -12.15 -1.09 -1.95
CA TYR A 76 -10.89 -0.60 -1.39
C TYR A 76 -9.88 -0.31 -2.50
N GLU A 77 -9.30 0.89 -2.47
CA GLU A 77 -8.20 1.26 -3.36
C GLU A 77 -6.88 1.15 -2.61
N ILE A 78 -6.02 0.22 -3.03
CA ILE A 78 -4.65 0.17 -2.49
C ILE A 78 -3.86 1.29 -3.12
N LEU A 79 -3.32 2.19 -2.29
CA LEU A 79 -2.42 3.24 -2.72
C LEU A 79 -0.97 2.80 -2.62
N ILE A 80 -0.61 2.09 -1.55
CA ILE A 80 0.73 1.54 -1.37
C ILE A 80 0.72 0.34 -0.43
N ILE A 81 1.49 -0.69 -0.78
CA ILE A 81 1.95 -1.73 0.14
C ILE A 81 3.48 -1.64 0.17
N TYR A 82 4.03 -1.49 1.36
CA TYR A 82 5.47 -1.40 1.55
C TYR A 82 5.95 -2.41 2.58
N VAL A 83 7.06 -3.07 2.27
CA VAL A 83 7.77 -3.97 3.19
C VAL A 83 9.24 -3.57 3.21
N CYS A 84 9.78 -3.29 4.40
CA CYS A 84 11.20 -3.02 4.57
C CYS A 84 12.05 -4.17 4.04
N LYS A 85 13.17 -3.86 3.40
CA LYS A 85 14.02 -4.85 2.70
C LYS A 85 14.33 -6.09 3.54
N ASP A 86 14.68 -5.90 4.79
CA ASP A 86 15.08 -6.99 5.70
C ASP A 86 13.91 -7.90 6.10
N PHE A 87 12.68 -7.50 5.80
CA PHE A 87 11.45 -8.21 6.13
C PHE A 87 10.71 -8.76 4.92
N ARG A 88 11.26 -8.61 3.72
CA ARG A 88 10.65 -9.09 2.47
C ARG A 88 10.67 -10.62 2.39
N LYS A 89 9.77 -11.17 1.57
CA LYS A 89 9.60 -12.61 1.33
C LYS A 89 9.29 -13.43 2.57
N LYS A 90 8.73 -12.80 3.58
CA LYS A 90 8.27 -13.41 4.84
C LYS A 90 6.74 -13.37 4.99
N GLY A 91 6.04 -13.03 3.92
CA GLY A 91 4.58 -13.01 3.88
C GLY A 91 3.90 -11.79 4.51
N LEU A 92 4.64 -10.72 4.86
CA LEU A 92 4.06 -9.54 5.51
C LEU A 92 3.02 -8.85 4.62
N GLY A 93 3.33 -8.66 3.34
CA GLY A 93 2.41 -8.03 2.40
C GLY A 93 1.11 -8.81 2.25
N THR A 94 1.20 -10.13 2.16
CA THR A 94 0.03 -11.03 2.12
C THR A 94 -0.83 -10.90 3.37
N LYS A 95 -0.22 -10.89 4.55
CA LYS A 95 -0.95 -10.73 5.81
C LYS A 95 -1.62 -9.37 5.94
N LEU A 96 -0.97 -8.32 5.46
CA LEU A 96 -1.57 -6.97 5.47
C LEU A 96 -2.77 -6.89 4.52
N LEU A 97 -2.69 -7.48 3.33
CA LEU A 97 -3.83 -7.54 2.41
C LEU A 97 -4.98 -8.35 3.02
N ASN A 98 -4.67 -9.49 3.65
CA ASN A 98 -5.69 -10.29 4.34
C ASN A 98 -6.38 -9.49 5.45
N LYS A 99 -5.67 -8.59 6.15
CA LYS A 99 -6.29 -7.70 7.15
C LYS A 99 -7.36 -6.79 6.54
N ILE A 100 -7.14 -6.29 5.33
CA ILE A 100 -8.18 -5.53 4.61
C ILE A 100 -9.39 -6.41 4.33
N GLU A 101 -9.17 -7.61 3.82
CA GLU A 101 -10.24 -8.56 3.46
C GLU A 101 -11.05 -9.01 4.70
N GLU A 102 -10.36 -9.41 5.77
CA GLU A 102 -10.97 -9.91 7.01
C GLU A 102 -11.83 -8.86 7.74
N ASN A 103 -11.42 -7.59 7.65
CA ASN A 103 -12.09 -6.51 8.37
C ASN A 103 -13.22 -5.84 7.56
N ASN A 104 -13.52 -6.32 6.37
CA ASN A 104 -14.52 -5.71 5.49
C ASN A 104 -15.44 -6.76 4.88
N ALA A 105 -16.44 -7.22 5.66
CA ALA A 105 -17.36 -8.28 5.25
C ALA A 105 -18.19 -7.94 3.98
N ARG A 106 -18.34 -6.66 3.66
CA ARG A 106 -19.07 -6.18 2.48
C ARG A 106 -18.18 -5.87 1.28
N LEU A 107 -16.90 -6.20 1.37
CA LEU A 107 -15.92 -5.93 0.33
C LEU A 107 -16.28 -6.67 -0.95
N LYS A 108 -16.38 -5.95 -2.06
CA LYS A 108 -16.67 -6.48 -3.39
C LYS A 108 -15.50 -6.35 -4.35
N LYS A 109 -14.66 -5.38 -4.12
CA LYS A 109 -13.56 -5.11 -5.04
C LYS A 109 -12.39 -4.46 -4.30
N ILE A 110 -11.19 -4.90 -4.63
CA ILE A 110 -9.94 -4.19 -4.35
C ILE A 110 -9.30 -3.85 -5.68
N TYR A 111 -8.86 -2.61 -5.86
CA TYR A 111 -8.20 -2.17 -7.08
C TYR A 111 -6.97 -1.31 -6.77
N LEU A 112 -6.10 -1.18 -7.74
CA LEU A 112 -4.85 -0.43 -7.62
C LEU A 112 -4.31 -0.02 -8.99
N GLU A 113 -3.43 0.96 -9.00
CA GLU A 113 -2.51 1.23 -10.10
C GLU A 113 -1.09 0.94 -9.65
N VAL A 114 -0.38 0.17 -10.44
CA VAL A 114 1.02 -0.18 -10.20
C VAL A 114 1.87 0.21 -11.40
N SER A 115 3.05 0.80 -11.14
CA SER A 115 4.00 1.13 -12.21
C SER A 115 4.32 -0.11 -13.04
N LYS A 116 4.29 0.03 -14.36
CA LYS A 116 4.67 -1.05 -15.30
C LYS A 116 6.08 -1.57 -15.04
N ASN A 117 6.94 -0.77 -14.44
CA ASN A 117 8.31 -1.12 -14.12
C ASN A 117 8.46 -1.78 -12.73
N ASN A 118 7.41 -1.81 -11.94
CA ASN A 118 7.42 -2.46 -10.62
C ASN A 118 7.12 -3.96 -10.75
N PHE A 119 8.09 -4.72 -11.21
CA PHE A 119 7.93 -6.16 -11.48
C PHE A 119 7.63 -6.97 -10.22
N GLU A 120 8.23 -6.62 -9.08
CA GLU A 120 7.97 -7.27 -7.80
C GLU A 120 6.53 -7.04 -7.33
N GLY A 121 6.04 -5.81 -7.46
CA GLY A 121 4.65 -5.48 -7.14
C GLY A 121 3.66 -6.21 -8.02
N ILE A 122 3.86 -6.19 -9.33
CA ILE A 122 3.01 -6.89 -10.30
C ILE A 122 2.98 -8.40 -9.99
N SER A 123 4.13 -9.01 -9.73
CA SER A 123 4.23 -10.43 -9.36
C SER A 123 3.45 -10.72 -8.07
N PHE A 124 3.60 -9.87 -7.05
CA PHE A 124 2.87 -9.99 -5.79
C PHE A 124 1.35 -9.94 -6.00
N TYR A 125 0.86 -8.93 -6.71
CA TYR A 125 -0.57 -8.78 -6.94
C TYR A 125 -1.15 -9.91 -7.78
N THR A 126 -0.40 -10.38 -8.78
CA THR A 126 -0.80 -11.54 -9.60
C THR A 126 -0.95 -12.80 -8.74
N LYS A 127 -0.01 -13.05 -7.83
CA LYS A 127 -0.10 -14.16 -6.87
C LYS A 127 -1.29 -14.03 -5.93
N MET A 128 -1.66 -12.79 -5.57
CA MET A 128 -2.81 -12.49 -4.73
C MET A 128 -4.13 -12.48 -5.51
N LYS A 129 -4.13 -12.94 -6.78
CA LYS A 129 -5.30 -13.10 -7.64
C LYS A 129 -5.88 -11.80 -8.20
N PHE A 130 -5.07 -10.74 -8.25
CA PHE A 130 -5.41 -9.55 -9.02
C PHE A 130 -5.20 -9.81 -10.50
N ILE A 131 -6.06 -9.23 -11.34
CA ILE A 131 -5.95 -9.29 -12.80
C ILE A 131 -5.76 -7.88 -13.36
N VAL A 132 -5.06 -7.76 -14.48
CA VAL A 132 -4.89 -6.49 -15.20
C VAL A 132 -6.19 -6.16 -15.92
N MET A 133 -6.73 -4.96 -15.68
CA MET A 133 -7.90 -4.44 -16.39
C MET A 133 -7.50 -3.66 -17.65
N HIS A 134 -6.57 -2.73 -17.51
CA HIS A 134 -6.08 -1.87 -18.59
C HIS A 134 -4.77 -1.21 -18.21
N THR A 135 -4.14 -0.58 -19.19
CA THR A 135 -2.93 0.24 -19.00
C THR A 135 -3.32 1.71 -19.01
N ARG A 136 -2.82 2.47 -18.06
CA ARG A 136 -2.91 3.93 -18.04
C ARG A 136 -1.59 4.52 -18.51
N LYS A 137 -1.57 5.12 -19.68
CA LYS A 137 -0.36 5.73 -20.25
C LYS A 137 0.05 6.97 -19.46
N ASN A 138 1.35 7.10 -19.21
CA ASN A 138 1.95 8.25 -18.55
C ASN A 138 1.31 8.62 -17.20
N TYR A 139 0.83 7.62 -16.45
CA TYR A 139 0.10 7.82 -15.21
C TYR A 139 1.01 8.29 -14.06
N PHE A 140 2.20 7.70 -13.94
CA PHE A 140 3.17 8.09 -12.92
C PHE A 140 4.22 9.04 -13.51
N PHE A 141 4.67 9.98 -12.68
CA PHE A 141 5.81 10.84 -12.98
C PHE A 141 6.85 10.63 -11.87
N ILE A 142 7.85 9.80 -12.17
CA ILE A 142 8.88 9.39 -11.20
C ILE A 142 10.25 9.60 -11.83
N ASN A 143 11.17 10.27 -11.10
CA ASN A 143 12.52 10.58 -11.57
C ASN A 143 12.54 11.30 -12.93
N ASN A 144 11.68 12.32 -13.08
CA ASN A 144 11.54 13.12 -14.33
C ASN A 144 11.13 12.29 -15.56
N LYS A 145 10.50 11.14 -15.36
CA LYS A 145 9.99 10.28 -16.43
C LYS A 145 8.53 9.95 -16.23
N HIS A 146 7.78 9.96 -17.32
CA HIS A 146 6.43 9.40 -17.36
C HIS A 146 6.50 7.89 -17.47
N ILE A 147 5.79 7.21 -16.61
CA ILE A 147 5.75 5.75 -16.57
C ILE A 147 4.30 5.28 -16.64
N ASP A 148 4.02 4.30 -17.49
CA ASP A 148 2.70 3.69 -17.58
C ASP A 148 2.36 2.93 -16.31
N ALA A 149 1.07 2.90 -15.97
CA ALA A 149 0.54 2.09 -14.90
C ALA A 149 -0.31 0.94 -15.45
N LEU A 150 -0.25 -0.19 -14.75
CA LEU A 150 -1.24 -1.24 -14.89
C LEU A 150 -2.33 -1.02 -13.84
N ALA A 151 -3.57 -0.90 -14.28
CA ALA A 151 -4.73 -0.94 -13.39
C ALA A 151 -5.09 -2.39 -13.14
N MET A 152 -5.07 -2.81 -11.88
CA MET A 152 -5.35 -4.19 -11.47
C MET A 152 -6.52 -4.25 -10.52
N VAL A 153 -7.27 -5.36 -10.53
CA VAL A 153 -8.45 -5.56 -9.71
C VAL A 153 -8.54 -7.00 -9.20
N LYS A 154 -9.05 -7.12 -7.99
CA LYS A 154 -9.52 -8.39 -7.41
C LYS A 154 -10.98 -8.21 -7.00
N THR A 155 -11.84 -9.12 -7.42
CA THR A 155 -13.29 -9.13 -7.10
C THR A 155 -13.64 -10.27 -6.17
N TYR A 156 -14.70 -10.09 -5.37
CA TYR A 156 -15.15 -11.04 -4.34
C TYR A 156 -16.60 -11.47 -4.56
#